data_ecbb13548fc696a04945407a59f9a7eb
#
_entry.id   ecbb13548fc696a04945407a59f9a7eb
#
_cell.length_a   1.000
_cell.length_b   1.000
_cell.length_c   1.000
_cell.angle_alpha   90.00
_cell.angle_beta   90.00
_cell.angle_gamma   90.00
#
_symmetry.space_group_name_H-M   'P 1'
#
loop_
_entity.id
_entity.type
_entity.pdbx_description
1 polymer ?
#
loop_
_entity_poly.entity_id
_entity_poly.type
_entity_poly.pdbx_seq_one_letter_code
_entity_poly.pdbx_strand_id
1 'polypeptide(L)'
;MSDQQIEISHRTRAILRAISQGRVQVTLSCEPDVFIDGLAFSDQAAARALVHAGLLRASRPGRIGERGPATLTDAGLRVLDPAERREPQDSIA
;
A
#
# COMPACT_ATOMS: atom_id res chain seq x y z
N MET A 1 21.88 -10.85 -0.51
CA MET A 1 20.97 -11.56 -0.93
C MET A 1 19.67 -10.97 -1.13
N SER A 2 19.08 -11.40 -2.08
CA SER A 2 17.82 -10.82 -2.41
C SER A 2 16.79 -11.10 -1.39
N ASP A 3 17.12 -11.86 -0.41
CA ASP A 3 16.15 -12.12 0.60
C ASP A 3 15.78 -10.88 1.35
N GLN A 4 16.49 -9.80 1.15
CA GLN A 4 16.12 -8.58 1.80
C GLN A 4 14.92 -7.98 1.14
N GLN A 5 14.56 -8.40 -0.04
CA GLN A 5 13.49 -7.78 -0.74
C GLN A 5 12.15 -8.32 -0.36
N ILE A 6 11.15 -7.48 -0.40
CA ILE A 6 9.79 -7.88 -0.19
C ILE A 6 9.37 -8.67 -1.39
N GLU A 7 8.88 -9.85 -1.18
CA GLU A 7 8.42 -10.65 -2.27
C GLU A 7 7.10 -10.10 -2.76
N ILE A 8 7.01 -9.83 -4.03
CA ILE A 8 5.81 -9.23 -4.60
C ILE A 8 4.89 -10.32 -5.09
N SER A 9 4.01 -10.74 -4.23
CA SER A 9 3.03 -11.75 -4.58
C SER A 9 1.81 -11.08 -5.16
N HIS A 10 0.86 -11.88 -5.62
CA HIS A 10 -0.39 -11.35 -6.10
C HIS A 10 -1.10 -10.58 -5.01
N ARG A 11 -1.02 -11.07 -3.77
CA ARG A 11 -1.67 -10.41 -2.66
C ARG A 11 -1.03 -9.04 -2.41
N THR A 12 0.29 -8.98 -2.42
CA THR A 12 0.97 -7.72 -2.20
C THR A 12 0.60 -6.73 -3.30
N ARG A 13 0.61 -7.18 -4.54
CA ARG A 13 0.29 -6.31 -5.64
C ARG A 13 -1.15 -5.83 -5.55
N ALA A 14 -2.06 -6.69 -5.10
CA ALA A 14 -3.45 -6.31 -4.97
C ALA A 14 -3.60 -5.22 -3.90
N ILE A 15 -2.84 -5.30 -2.81
CA ILE A 15 -2.91 -4.28 -1.78
C ILE A 15 -2.39 -2.96 -2.35
N LEU A 16 -1.27 -2.98 -3.05
CA LEU A 16 -0.70 -1.77 -3.60
C LEU A 16 -1.65 -1.14 -4.62
N ARG A 17 -2.29 -1.98 -5.43
CA ARG A 17 -3.24 -1.46 -6.40
C ARG A 17 -4.44 -0.83 -5.70
N ALA A 18 -4.93 -1.45 -4.64
CA ALA A 18 -6.05 -0.89 -3.89
C ALA A 18 -5.68 0.47 -3.30
N ILE A 19 -4.43 0.62 -2.84
CA ILE A 19 -3.99 1.90 -2.31
C ILE A 19 -4.01 2.95 -3.42
N SER A 20 -3.55 2.58 -4.62
CA SER A 20 -3.52 3.53 -5.71
C SER A 20 -4.94 3.94 -6.13
N GLN A 21 -5.93 3.14 -5.79
CA GLN A 21 -7.31 3.44 -6.11
C GLN A 21 -8.02 4.18 -4.98
N GLY A 22 -7.34 4.46 -3.90
CA GLY A 22 -7.93 5.21 -2.80
C GLY A 22 -8.84 4.39 -1.91
N ARG A 23 -8.71 3.06 -1.94
CA ARG A 23 -9.59 2.18 -1.18
C ARG A 23 -9.03 1.75 0.15
N VAL A 24 -7.84 2.19 0.52
CA VAL A 24 -7.16 1.69 1.69
C VAL A 24 -7.03 2.77 2.76
N GLN A 25 -7.25 2.38 4.00
CA GLN A 25 -7.04 3.27 5.14
C GLN A 25 -6.10 2.58 6.11
N VAL A 26 -5.40 3.37 6.89
CA VAL A 26 -4.49 2.84 7.91
C VAL A 26 -4.69 3.62 9.19
N THR A 27 -4.42 2.98 10.32
CA THR A 27 -4.41 3.70 11.57
C THR A 27 -3.04 4.32 11.77
N LEU A 28 -3.01 5.46 12.43
CA LEU A 28 -1.76 6.18 12.66
C LEU A 28 -1.11 5.60 13.91
N SER A 29 -0.18 4.70 13.72
CA SER A 29 0.53 4.09 14.84
C SER A 29 1.78 3.40 14.34
N CYS A 30 2.60 2.93 15.26
CA CYS A 30 3.79 2.20 14.89
C CYS A 30 3.46 0.85 14.30
N GLU A 31 2.33 0.30 14.70
CA GLU A 31 1.87 -0.98 14.16
C GLU A 31 0.49 -0.73 13.56
N PRO A 32 0.44 -0.11 12.43
CA PRO A 32 -0.86 0.30 11.89
C PRO A 32 -1.71 -0.88 11.44
N ASP A 33 -3.01 -0.73 11.63
CA ASP A 33 -3.95 -1.68 11.08
C ASP A 33 -4.33 -1.15 9.70
N VAL A 34 -4.54 -2.06 8.76
CA VAL A 34 -4.85 -1.70 7.38
C VAL A 34 -6.26 -2.14 7.07
N PHE A 35 -7.02 -1.26 6.44
CA PHE A 35 -8.40 -1.53 6.07
C PHE A 35 -8.57 -1.32 4.58
N ILE A 36 -9.28 -2.22 3.93
CA ILE A 36 -9.56 -2.11 2.52
C ILE A 36 -11.07 -2.10 2.35
N ASP A 37 -11.58 -1.07 1.71
CA ASP A 37 -13.00 -0.88 1.51
C ASP A 37 -13.75 -0.89 2.85
N GLY A 38 -13.09 -0.37 3.89
CA GLY A 38 -13.71 -0.26 5.20
C GLY A 38 -13.61 -1.49 6.07
N LEU A 39 -13.05 -2.59 5.55
CA LEU A 39 -12.94 -3.82 6.31
C LEU A 39 -11.49 -4.10 6.65
N ALA A 40 -11.26 -4.56 7.87
CA ALA A 40 -9.90 -4.87 8.28
C ALA A 40 -9.34 -5.97 7.38
N PHE A 41 -8.13 -5.74 6.90
CA PHE A 41 -7.49 -6.72 6.03
C PHE A 41 -7.14 -7.95 6.87
N SER A 42 -7.39 -9.13 6.35
CA SER A 42 -7.24 -10.33 7.14
C SER A 42 -5.80 -10.67 7.50
N ASP A 43 -4.85 -10.27 6.69
CA ASP A 43 -3.45 -10.58 6.97
C ASP A 43 -2.74 -9.29 7.37
N GLN A 44 -2.96 -8.88 8.61
CA GLN A 44 -2.37 -7.64 9.08
C GLN A 44 -0.84 -7.71 9.12
N ALA A 45 -0.29 -8.88 9.36
CA ALA A 45 1.17 -9.01 9.40
C ALA A 45 1.77 -8.69 8.03
N ALA A 46 1.17 -9.18 6.97
CA ALA A 46 1.67 -8.90 5.63
C ALA A 46 1.51 -7.42 5.32
N ALA A 47 0.37 -6.83 5.71
CA ALA A 47 0.13 -5.43 5.44
C ALA A 47 1.11 -4.54 6.21
N ARG A 48 1.38 -4.88 7.48
CA ARG A 48 2.34 -4.10 8.26
C ARG A 48 3.73 -4.20 7.70
N ALA A 49 4.08 -5.34 7.12
CA ALA A 49 5.39 -5.48 6.51
C ALA A 49 5.56 -4.48 5.37
N LEU A 50 4.48 -4.18 4.64
CA LEU A 50 4.56 -3.21 3.57
C LEU A 50 4.74 -1.80 4.12
N VAL A 51 4.11 -1.50 5.24
CA VAL A 51 4.27 -0.20 5.87
C VAL A 51 5.70 -0.05 6.34
N HIS A 52 6.24 -1.07 7.03
CA HIS A 52 7.61 -1.00 7.56
C HIS A 52 8.63 -0.99 6.43
N ALA A 53 8.28 -1.53 5.29
CA ALA A 53 9.18 -1.50 4.14
C ALA A 53 9.13 -0.14 3.44
N GLY A 54 8.26 0.75 3.88
CA GLY A 54 8.20 2.07 3.30
C GLY A 54 7.45 2.16 1.99
N LEU A 55 6.54 1.23 1.73
CA LEU A 55 5.83 1.22 0.45
C LEU A 55 4.53 2.03 0.51
N LEU A 56 4.02 2.26 1.69
CA LEU A 56 2.81 3.06 1.84
C LEU A 56 2.87 3.82 3.15
N ARG A 57 2.05 4.83 3.28
CA ARG A 57 1.97 5.63 4.50
C ARG A 57 0.60 6.29 4.58
N ALA A 58 0.30 6.84 5.73
CA ALA A 58 -0.91 7.62 5.85
C ALA A 58 -0.74 8.86 4.99
N SER A 59 -1.77 9.27 4.29
CA SER A 59 -1.66 10.38 3.37
C SER A 59 -1.68 11.73 4.08
N ARG A 60 -2.09 11.77 5.33
CA ARG A 60 -2.11 13.02 6.06
C ARG A 60 -1.94 12.75 7.55
N PRO A 61 -1.51 13.74 8.32
CA PRO A 61 -1.32 13.55 9.75
C PRO A 61 -2.64 13.48 10.48
N GLY A 62 -2.59 13.01 11.70
CA GLY A 62 -3.76 12.90 12.54
C GLY A 62 -3.32 12.40 13.89
N ARG A 63 -4.28 11.96 14.71
CA ARG A 63 -3.99 11.49 16.04
C ARG A 63 -3.61 10.03 15.99
N ILE A 64 -2.81 9.63 16.99
CA ILE A 64 -2.44 8.23 17.09
C ILE A 64 -3.71 7.40 17.25
N GLY A 65 -3.80 6.34 16.47
CA GLY A 65 -4.96 5.46 16.47
C GLY A 65 -6.07 5.88 15.53
N GLU A 66 -5.98 7.09 14.99
CA GLU A 66 -7.01 7.56 14.09
C GLU A 66 -6.84 6.90 12.73
N ARG A 67 -7.94 6.55 12.09
CA ARG A 67 -7.92 5.92 10.79
C ARG A 67 -7.95 7.00 9.72
N GLY A 68 -7.10 6.87 8.74
CA GLY A 68 -7.07 7.81 7.63
C GLY A 68 -6.66 7.14 6.35
N PRO A 69 -6.79 7.82 5.23
CA PRO A 69 -6.46 7.21 3.95
C PRO A 69 -4.98 6.93 3.84
N ALA A 70 -4.65 5.89 3.09
CA ALA A 70 -3.26 5.51 2.83
C ALA A 70 -2.88 5.94 1.43
N THR A 71 -1.60 6.20 1.23
CA THR A 71 -1.10 6.52 -0.09
C THR A 71 0.20 5.76 -0.32
N LEU A 72 0.55 5.54 -1.57
CA LEU A 72 1.80 4.88 -1.89
C LEU A 72 2.94 5.88 -1.78
N THR A 73 4.07 5.40 -1.30
CA THR A 73 5.29 6.19 -1.33
C THR A 73 5.91 6.06 -2.71
N ASP A 74 6.97 6.79 -2.97
CA ASP A 74 7.68 6.63 -4.23
C ASP A 74 8.17 5.19 -4.37
N ALA A 75 8.62 4.60 -3.26
CA ALA A 75 9.07 3.21 -3.31
C ALA A 75 7.91 2.29 -3.65
N GLY A 76 6.73 2.56 -3.11
CA GLY A 76 5.55 1.75 -3.41
C GLY A 76 5.15 1.87 -4.86
N LEU A 77 5.25 3.07 -5.41
CA LEU A 77 4.92 3.26 -6.81
C LEU A 77 5.90 2.50 -7.71
N ARG A 78 7.15 2.41 -7.31
CA ARG A 78 8.11 1.69 -8.12
C ARG A 78 7.89 0.18 -8.06
N VAL A 79 7.35 -0.32 -6.97
CA VAL A 79 7.08 -1.73 -6.83
C VAL A 79 5.84 -2.13 -7.62
N LEU A 80 4.84 -1.27 -7.65
CA LEU A 80 3.65 -1.56 -8.40
C LEU A 80 4.03 -1.56 -9.88
N ASP A 81 3.52 -2.54 -10.62
CA ASP A 81 3.85 -2.66 -12.02
C ASP A 81 3.60 -1.35 -12.73
N PRO A 82 4.59 -0.77 -13.35
CA PRO A 82 4.41 0.50 -14.05
C PRO A 82 3.28 0.47 -15.06
N ALA A 83 3.04 -0.66 -15.67
CA ALA A 83 1.97 -0.76 -16.64
C ALA A 83 0.63 -0.65 -15.98
N GLU A 84 0.52 -1.03 -14.72
CA GLU A 84 -0.73 -0.91 -14.02
C GLU A 84 -0.91 0.48 -13.44
N ARG A 85 0.19 1.19 -13.21
CA ARG A 85 0.11 2.53 -12.69
C ARG A 85 -0.15 3.52 -13.78
N ARG A 86 0.31 3.23 -15.00
CA ARG A 86 0.13 4.12 -16.10
C ARG A 86 -1.20 3.97 -16.72
N GLU A 87 -1.65 5.02 -17.28
CA GLU A 87 -2.92 4.98 -17.94
C GLU A 87 -2.80 4.23 -19.23
N PRO A 88 -3.88 3.62 -19.65
CA PRO A 88 -3.85 2.86 -20.88
C PRO A 88 -3.40 3.67 -22.06
N GLN A 89 -3.44 4.94 -21.98
CA GLN A 89 -3.09 5.73 -23.09
C GLN A 89 -1.67 5.50 -23.49
N ASP A 90 -0.88 4.96 -22.59
CA ASP A 90 0.47 4.73 -22.98
C ASP A 90 0.52 3.80 -24.12
N SER A 91 -0.46 2.95 -24.24
CA SER A 91 -0.41 2.00 -25.32
C SER A 91 -0.75 2.62 -26.59
N ILE A 92 -1.26 3.80 -26.58
CA ILE A 92 -1.59 4.37 -27.76
C ILE A 92 -0.50 4.67 -28.52
N ALA A 93 0.48 4.80 -27.95
CA ALA A 93 1.58 5.29 -28.67
C ALA A 93 1.72 4.64 -29.92
#